data_cef02cc2f8a66c2711f8b6e735679e87
#
_entry.id   cef02cc2f8a66c2711f8b6e735679e87
#
_cell.length_a   1.000
_cell.length_b   1.000
_cell.length_c   1.000
_cell.angle_alpha   90.00
_cell.angle_beta   90.00
_cell.angle_gamma   90.00
#
_symmetry.space_group_name_H-M   'P 1'
#
loop_
_entity.id
_entity.type
_entity.pdbx_description
1 polymer ?
#
loop_
_entity_poly.entity_id
_entity_poly.type
_entity_poly.pdbx_seq_one_letter_code
_entity_poly.pdbx_strand_id
1 'polypeptide(L)'
;MMCTRTDPESIMKLDSPCASLKTTNHIGFLYKLNPTNSVFQAELAAIGFAAGWALEHNQLVNIHTDSQSSIEAIKSAKPKSEFVNSIKEKIYSSRLLVSLTWVKAHAGNPGNERADHQAKLPTTIGQYLDLPVPYSYVKLKIKQFIIHEWENYWNQHNSSSIVRVGTFMGKVDKTFLIVNKYLLCFLSGHGPFPAYLHRFHLLNSPSCSCGQVGDSDHYIFDCPLTKEFHLKKPAAKNKDMV
;
A
#
# COMPACT_ATOMS: atom_id res chain seq x y z
N MET A 1 -0.68 12.76 -25.42
CA MET A 1 -1.21 11.69 -24.58
C MET A 1 -0.97 12.09 -23.14
N MET A 2 -1.98 12.02 -22.34
CA MET A 2 -1.89 12.49 -20.98
C MET A 2 -2.82 11.71 -20.08
N CYS A 3 -2.31 11.32 -18.93
CA CYS A 3 -3.06 10.62 -17.89
C CYS A 3 -3.00 11.44 -16.61
N THR A 4 -4.09 11.67 -15.94
CA THR A 4 -4.15 12.54 -14.76
C THR A 4 -4.56 11.82 -13.49
N ARG A 5 -4.15 12.41 -12.40
CA ARG A 5 -4.14 11.89 -11.05
C ARG A 5 -5.39 12.35 -10.31
N THR A 6 -6.48 11.58 -10.34
CA THR A 6 -7.51 11.57 -9.27
C THR A 6 -8.56 10.53 -9.60
N ASP A 7 -8.74 9.54 -8.74
CA ASP A 7 -9.70 8.44 -8.76
C ASP A 7 -9.33 7.20 -9.61
N PRO A 8 -9.76 6.00 -9.18
CA PRO A 8 -9.38 4.73 -9.79
C PRO A 8 -9.96 4.50 -11.19
N GLU A 9 -10.58 5.50 -11.79
CA GLU A 9 -11.11 5.48 -13.16
C GLU A 9 -10.25 6.38 -14.04
N SER A 10 -9.12 5.87 -14.54
CA SER A 10 -8.20 6.63 -15.39
C SER A 10 -8.62 6.60 -16.85
N ILE A 11 -8.60 7.75 -17.50
CA ILE A 11 -8.93 7.94 -18.91
C ILE A 11 -7.64 8.17 -19.70
N MET A 12 -7.46 7.44 -20.80
CA MET A 12 -6.36 7.62 -21.74
C MET A 12 -6.80 8.39 -22.97
N LYS A 13 -6.05 9.38 -23.39
CA LYS A 13 -6.26 10.09 -24.63
C LYS A 13 -4.99 10.15 -25.47
N LEU A 14 -5.13 9.87 -26.75
CA LEU A 14 -4.10 10.05 -27.75
C LEU A 14 -4.46 11.24 -28.64
N ASP A 15 -3.68 12.32 -28.57
CA ASP A 15 -3.75 13.42 -29.55
C ASP A 15 -2.65 13.20 -30.57
N SER A 16 -3.03 12.87 -31.80
CA SER A 16 -2.10 12.80 -32.95
C SER A 16 -2.16 14.10 -33.72
N PRO A 17 -1.10 14.91 -33.81
CA PRO A 17 -1.03 15.98 -34.80
C PRO A 17 -0.63 15.37 -36.14
N CYS A 18 -1.57 15.06 -36.97
CA CYS A 18 -1.27 14.85 -38.39
C CYS A 18 -0.82 16.17 -38.98
N ALA A 19 0.46 16.31 -39.28
CA ALA A 19 1.02 17.47 -39.95
C ALA A 19 0.53 17.47 -41.40
N SER A 20 -0.38 18.31 -41.70
CA SER A 20 -0.59 19.12 -42.89
C SER A 20 -2.05 19.49 -43.08
N LEU A 21 -2.30 20.80 -43.16
CA LEU A 21 -3.54 21.45 -43.62
C LEU A 21 -4.80 21.35 -42.74
N LYS A 22 -4.96 22.37 -41.88
CA LYS A 22 -6.22 23.06 -41.53
C LYS A 22 -7.49 22.28 -41.16
N THR A 23 -7.40 21.07 -40.61
CA THR A 23 -8.50 20.47 -39.87
C THR A 23 -7.93 19.67 -38.72
N THR A 24 -8.09 20.16 -37.49
CA THR A 24 -7.67 19.49 -36.25
C THR A 24 -8.63 18.34 -35.95
N ASN A 25 -8.51 17.23 -36.65
CA ASN A 25 -9.19 16.00 -36.26
C ASN A 25 -8.42 15.40 -35.10
N HIS A 26 -8.81 15.74 -33.87
CA HIS A 26 -8.31 15.10 -32.68
C HIS A 26 -8.98 13.73 -32.51
N ILE A 27 -8.25 12.66 -32.70
CA ILE A 27 -8.73 11.31 -32.38
C ILE A 27 -8.48 11.10 -30.88
N GLY A 28 -9.55 11.02 -30.09
CA GLY A 28 -9.48 10.76 -28.66
C GLY A 28 -9.85 9.31 -28.36
N PHE A 29 -9.00 8.59 -27.63
CA PHE A 29 -9.29 7.26 -27.09
C PHE A 29 -9.50 7.37 -25.59
N LEU A 30 -10.66 6.94 -25.09
CA LEU A 30 -11.05 6.95 -23.70
C LEU A 30 -11.16 5.52 -23.20
N TYR A 31 -10.34 5.17 -22.21
CA TYR A 31 -10.37 3.86 -21.60
C TYR A 31 -10.64 3.95 -20.10
N LYS A 32 -11.49 3.04 -19.63
CA LYS A 32 -11.82 2.85 -18.22
C LYS A 32 -11.05 1.66 -17.68
N LEU A 33 -10.38 1.83 -16.54
CA LEU A 33 -9.65 0.77 -15.84
C LEU A 33 -10.46 0.23 -14.66
N ASN A 34 -10.07 -0.94 -14.18
CA ASN A 34 -10.60 -1.48 -12.94
C ASN A 34 -10.16 -0.60 -11.75
N PRO A 35 -11.05 -0.32 -10.76
CA PRO A 35 -10.70 0.42 -9.55
C PRO A 35 -9.53 -0.17 -8.75
N THR A 36 -9.15 -1.42 -8.98
CA THR A 36 -7.98 -2.05 -8.39
C THR A 36 -6.65 -1.61 -9.00
N ASN A 37 -6.69 -1.05 -10.21
CA ASN A 37 -5.50 -0.58 -10.92
C ASN A 37 -5.00 0.74 -10.32
N SER A 38 -3.69 0.94 -10.38
CA SER A 38 -3.06 2.18 -9.92
C SER A 38 -2.97 3.23 -11.03
N VAL A 39 -2.87 4.50 -10.64
CA VAL A 39 -2.58 5.61 -11.56
C VAL A 39 -1.31 5.34 -12.38
N PHE A 40 -0.27 4.78 -11.74
CA PHE A 40 0.95 4.38 -12.44
C PHE A 40 0.69 3.38 -13.58
N GLN A 41 -0.22 2.40 -13.37
CA GLN A 41 -0.59 1.47 -14.44
C GLN A 41 -1.35 2.15 -15.56
N ALA A 42 -2.23 3.09 -15.22
CA ALA A 42 -2.96 3.87 -16.21
C ALA A 42 -2.02 4.68 -17.11
N GLU A 43 -1.07 5.37 -16.52
CA GLU A 43 -0.04 6.14 -17.21
C GLU A 43 0.80 5.28 -18.17
N LEU A 44 1.29 4.13 -17.64
CA LEU A 44 2.05 3.18 -18.46
C LEU A 44 1.21 2.54 -19.56
N ALA A 45 -0.03 2.16 -19.28
CA ALA A 45 -0.93 1.61 -20.28
C ALA A 45 -1.19 2.60 -21.42
N ALA A 46 -1.33 3.89 -21.05
CA ALA A 46 -1.48 4.97 -22.01
C ALA A 46 -0.28 5.06 -22.96
N ILE A 47 0.93 5.05 -22.42
CA ILE A 47 2.16 5.05 -23.22
C ILE A 47 2.23 3.81 -24.11
N GLY A 48 1.92 2.64 -23.56
CA GLY A 48 1.93 1.38 -24.32
C GLY A 48 0.89 1.30 -25.42
N PHE A 49 -0.29 1.89 -25.19
CA PHE A 49 -1.32 2.03 -26.21
C PHE A 49 -0.85 2.90 -27.38
N ALA A 50 -0.28 4.07 -27.08
CA ALA A 50 0.24 4.96 -28.11
C ALA A 50 1.36 4.33 -28.93
N ALA A 51 2.25 3.60 -28.29
CA ALA A 51 3.32 2.87 -28.96
C ALA A 51 2.78 1.78 -29.88
N GLY A 52 1.77 1.02 -29.43
CA GLY A 52 1.07 0.02 -30.23
C GLY A 52 0.36 0.64 -31.43
N TRP A 53 -0.40 1.73 -31.21
CA TRP A 53 -1.11 2.45 -32.26
C TRP A 53 -0.14 3.00 -33.32
N ALA A 54 1.00 3.57 -32.91
CA ALA A 54 2.02 4.06 -33.83
C ALA A 54 2.57 2.93 -34.71
N LEU A 55 2.75 1.74 -34.17
CA LEU A 55 3.24 0.56 -34.89
C LEU A 55 2.19 0.05 -35.90
N GLU A 56 0.93 -0.09 -35.45
CA GLU A 56 -0.18 -0.57 -36.27
C GLU A 56 -0.47 0.32 -37.49
N HIS A 57 -0.34 1.66 -37.31
CA HIS A 57 -0.66 2.63 -38.37
C HIS A 57 0.57 3.15 -39.11
N ASN A 58 1.77 2.69 -38.73
CA ASN A 58 3.05 3.16 -39.24
C ASN A 58 3.18 4.70 -39.21
N GLN A 59 2.78 5.31 -38.07
CA GLN A 59 2.74 6.77 -37.91
C GLN A 59 3.75 7.22 -36.85
N LEU A 60 4.38 8.38 -37.12
CA LEU A 60 5.24 9.05 -36.12
C LEU A 60 4.38 9.65 -35.00
N VAL A 61 4.64 9.29 -33.76
CA VAL A 61 3.90 9.75 -32.58
C VAL A 61 4.85 10.35 -31.54
N ASN A 62 4.56 11.56 -31.10
CA ASN A 62 5.22 12.19 -29.97
C ASN A 62 4.35 12.01 -28.73
N ILE A 63 4.81 11.19 -27.79
CA ILE A 63 4.12 10.94 -26.52
C ILE A 63 4.63 11.95 -25.50
N HIS A 64 3.74 12.78 -24.97
CA HIS A 64 4.02 13.66 -23.86
C HIS A 64 3.39 13.09 -22.59
N THR A 65 4.15 12.97 -21.52
CA THR A 65 3.69 12.47 -20.22
C THR A 65 4.28 13.28 -19.09
N ASP A 66 3.51 13.53 -18.04
CA ASP A 66 3.97 14.14 -16.80
C ASP A 66 4.37 13.08 -15.74
N SER A 67 4.17 11.80 -16.05
CA SER A 67 4.51 10.69 -15.17
C SER A 67 6.01 10.39 -15.20
N GLN A 68 6.78 11.01 -14.30
CA GLN A 68 8.19 10.71 -14.14
C GLN A 68 8.42 9.24 -13.77
N SER A 69 7.55 8.67 -12.90
CA SER A 69 7.64 7.27 -12.48
C SER A 69 7.49 6.28 -13.64
N SER A 70 6.64 6.59 -14.62
CA SER A 70 6.48 5.78 -15.83
C SER A 70 7.74 5.83 -16.71
N ILE A 71 8.32 7.01 -16.88
CA ILE A 71 9.58 7.17 -17.63
C ILE A 71 10.73 6.40 -16.96
N GLU A 72 10.85 6.52 -15.64
CA GLU A 72 11.88 5.79 -14.88
C GLU A 72 11.70 4.27 -14.98
N ALA A 73 10.46 3.78 -14.90
CA ALA A 73 10.16 2.37 -15.09
C ALA A 73 10.55 1.86 -16.48
N ILE A 74 10.26 2.64 -17.53
CA ILE A 74 10.64 2.32 -18.91
C ILE A 74 12.17 2.30 -19.08
N LYS A 75 12.89 3.25 -18.46
CA LYS A 75 14.35 3.33 -18.50
C LYS A 75 15.05 2.26 -17.65
N SER A 76 14.38 1.69 -16.65
CA SER A 76 14.98 0.69 -15.76
C SER A 76 15.45 -0.54 -16.51
N ALA A 77 16.68 -0.99 -16.26
CA ALA A 77 17.24 -2.16 -16.92
C ALA A 77 16.58 -3.49 -16.50
N LYS A 78 16.05 -3.55 -15.28
CA LYS A 78 15.49 -4.80 -14.70
C LYS A 78 14.16 -4.52 -13.98
N PRO A 79 13.08 -4.18 -14.68
CA PRO A 79 11.79 -4.06 -14.03
C PRO A 79 11.30 -5.45 -13.56
N LYS A 80 10.75 -5.48 -12.34
CA LYS A 80 10.21 -6.72 -11.75
C LYS A 80 8.79 -7.05 -12.22
N SER A 81 8.15 -6.13 -12.92
CA SER A 81 6.76 -6.24 -13.35
C SER A 81 6.70 -6.68 -14.81
N GLU A 82 6.01 -7.79 -15.06
CA GLU A 82 5.73 -8.29 -16.41
C GLU A 82 4.95 -7.26 -17.24
N PHE A 83 4.00 -6.55 -16.60
CA PHE A 83 3.28 -5.45 -17.24
C PHE A 83 4.22 -4.35 -17.74
N VAL A 84 5.20 -3.92 -16.92
CA VAL A 84 6.20 -2.94 -17.36
C VAL A 84 7.05 -3.48 -18.50
N ASN A 85 7.44 -4.76 -18.46
CA ASN A 85 8.21 -5.39 -19.52
C ASN A 85 7.45 -5.39 -20.84
N SER A 86 6.15 -5.75 -20.82
CA SER A 86 5.32 -5.75 -22.05
C SER A 86 5.21 -4.37 -22.69
N ILE A 87 5.13 -3.30 -21.87
CA ILE A 87 5.13 -1.92 -22.38
C ILE A 87 6.50 -1.54 -22.98
N LYS A 88 7.59 -1.95 -22.34
CA LYS A 88 8.95 -1.73 -22.86
C LYS A 88 9.16 -2.41 -24.20
N GLU A 89 8.68 -3.62 -24.37
CA GLU A 89 8.75 -4.34 -25.64
C GLU A 89 7.99 -3.62 -26.76
N LYS A 90 6.78 -3.09 -26.47
CA LYS A 90 6.03 -2.26 -27.40
C LYS A 90 6.79 -1.01 -27.81
N ILE A 91 7.37 -0.29 -26.84
CA ILE A 91 8.16 0.92 -27.11
C ILE A 91 9.42 0.56 -27.91
N TYR A 92 10.09 -0.53 -27.60
CA TYR A 92 11.26 -0.99 -28.33
C TYR A 92 10.91 -1.33 -29.78
N SER A 93 9.81 -2.02 -30.02
CA SER A 93 9.32 -2.37 -31.35
C SER A 93 8.96 -1.13 -32.18
N SER A 94 8.42 -0.10 -31.52
CA SER A 94 8.02 1.17 -32.17
C SER A 94 9.10 2.28 -32.06
N ARG A 95 10.35 1.97 -31.70
CA ARG A 95 11.41 2.96 -31.40
C ARG A 95 11.74 3.96 -32.50
N LEU A 96 11.46 3.62 -33.77
CA LEU A 96 11.64 4.53 -34.92
C LEU A 96 10.42 5.42 -35.18
N LEU A 97 9.30 5.10 -34.57
CA LEU A 97 8.02 5.79 -34.76
C LEU A 97 7.61 6.62 -33.56
N VAL A 98 8.17 6.34 -32.39
CA VAL A 98 7.72 6.94 -31.13
C VAL A 98 8.83 7.75 -30.48
N SER A 99 8.54 8.98 -30.12
CA SER A 99 9.34 9.75 -29.16
C SER A 99 8.55 9.94 -27.84
N LEU A 100 9.26 9.87 -26.70
CA LEU A 100 8.70 10.03 -25.37
C LEU A 100 9.32 11.25 -24.70
N THR A 101 8.50 12.23 -24.36
CA THR A 101 8.94 13.50 -23.75
C THR A 101 8.23 13.70 -22.41
N TRP A 102 9.01 13.99 -21.38
CA TRP A 102 8.45 14.43 -20.10
C TRP A 102 8.00 15.89 -20.18
N VAL A 103 6.83 16.17 -19.61
CA VAL A 103 6.29 17.53 -19.44
C VAL A 103 5.97 17.75 -17.96
N LYS A 104 6.13 19.00 -17.50
CA LYS A 104 5.79 19.31 -16.10
C LYS A 104 4.27 19.34 -15.94
N ALA A 105 3.76 18.62 -14.92
CA ALA A 105 2.35 18.66 -14.54
C ALA A 105 1.92 20.07 -14.14
N HIS A 106 0.70 20.46 -14.48
CA HIS A 106 0.07 21.75 -14.10
C HIS A 106 0.93 22.99 -14.42
N ALA A 107 1.68 22.97 -15.49
CA ALA A 107 2.55 24.07 -15.91
C ALA A 107 1.95 24.93 -17.04
N GLY A 108 0.63 24.86 -17.25
CA GLY A 108 -0.06 25.63 -18.31
C GLY A 108 0.14 25.07 -19.73
N ASN A 109 0.63 23.84 -19.86
CA ASN A 109 0.71 23.18 -21.17
C ASN A 109 -0.71 22.84 -21.64
N PRO A 110 -1.22 23.44 -22.75
CA PRO A 110 -2.63 23.31 -23.13
C PRO A 110 -3.06 21.87 -23.40
N GLY A 111 -2.15 21.03 -23.87
CA GLY A 111 -2.42 19.62 -24.07
C GLY A 111 -2.58 18.88 -22.74
N ASN A 112 -1.73 19.15 -21.74
CA ASN A 112 -1.79 18.56 -20.41
C ASN A 112 -3.04 18.96 -19.66
N GLU A 113 -3.35 20.26 -19.64
CA GLU A 113 -4.55 20.78 -18.98
C GLU A 113 -5.84 20.22 -19.60
N ARG A 114 -5.87 20.04 -20.92
CA ARG A 114 -6.99 19.41 -21.60
C ARG A 114 -7.16 17.94 -21.23
N ALA A 115 -6.08 17.18 -21.11
CA ALA A 115 -6.11 15.80 -20.68
C ALA A 115 -6.56 15.68 -19.23
N ASP A 116 -6.06 16.55 -18.33
CA ASP A 116 -6.48 16.66 -16.95
C ASP A 116 -7.97 16.95 -16.81
N HIS A 117 -8.49 17.85 -17.62
CA HIS A 117 -9.93 18.15 -17.63
C HIS A 117 -10.76 16.95 -18.09
N GLN A 118 -10.33 16.25 -19.13
CA GLN A 118 -11.05 15.10 -19.67
C GLN A 118 -11.00 13.87 -18.75
N ALA A 119 -9.92 13.68 -18.01
CA ALA A 119 -9.82 12.61 -17.02
C ALA A 119 -10.79 12.78 -15.82
N LYS A 120 -11.30 14.00 -15.62
CA LYS A 120 -12.33 14.31 -14.63
C LYS A 120 -13.75 14.15 -15.12
N LEU A 121 -13.96 13.89 -16.42
CA LEU A 121 -15.29 13.62 -16.94
C LEU A 121 -15.78 12.26 -16.44
N PRO A 122 -17.08 12.13 -16.12
CA PRO A 122 -17.62 10.87 -15.64
C PRO A 122 -17.33 9.75 -16.64
N THR A 123 -16.84 8.64 -16.15
CA THR A 123 -16.33 7.48 -16.90
C THR A 123 -17.41 6.64 -17.56
N THR A 124 -18.55 7.21 -17.89
CA THR A 124 -19.69 6.51 -18.48
C THR A 124 -19.48 6.11 -19.94
N ILE A 125 -18.50 6.72 -20.64
CA ILE A 125 -18.35 6.60 -22.12
C ILE A 125 -17.06 5.85 -22.51
N GLY A 126 -16.15 5.56 -21.56
CA GLY A 126 -14.86 4.93 -21.87
C GLY A 126 -14.98 3.42 -22.15
N GLN A 127 -14.22 2.95 -23.14
CA GLN A 127 -14.06 1.53 -23.40
C GLN A 127 -13.29 0.88 -22.24
N TYR A 128 -13.75 -0.29 -21.76
CA TYR A 128 -13.07 -1.00 -20.69
C TYR A 128 -11.75 -1.58 -21.19
N LEU A 129 -10.67 -1.30 -20.47
CA LEU A 129 -9.35 -1.87 -20.69
C LEU A 129 -8.97 -2.77 -19.51
N ASP A 130 -8.86 -4.06 -19.77
CA ASP A 130 -8.44 -5.03 -18.77
C ASP A 130 -6.92 -5.00 -18.58
N LEU A 131 -6.50 -4.67 -17.35
CA LEU A 131 -5.10 -4.67 -16.94
C LEU A 131 -4.91 -5.59 -15.74
N PRO A 132 -3.75 -6.25 -15.63
CA PRO A 132 -3.47 -7.11 -14.49
C PRO A 132 -3.50 -6.32 -13.19
N VAL A 133 -4.07 -6.93 -12.15
CA VAL A 133 -4.15 -6.34 -10.82
C VAL A 133 -2.74 -6.08 -10.28
N PRO A 134 -2.44 -4.87 -9.75
CA PRO A 134 -1.11 -4.56 -9.27
C PRO A 134 -0.74 -5.37 -8.01
N TYR A 135 0.50 -5.83 -7.96
CA TYR A 135 1.03 -6.59 -6.81
C TYR A 135 0.82 -5.89 -5.47
N SER A 136 0.95 -4.56 -5.44
CA SER A 136 0.72 -3.75 -4.24
C SER A 136 -0.71 -3.89 -3.70
N TYR A 137 -1.71 -3.94 -4.59
CA TYR A 137 -3.10 -4.16 -4.22
C TYR A 137 -3.33 -5.57 -3.65
N VAL A 138 -2.82 -6.61 -4.33
CA VAL A 138 -2.91 -7.99 -3.86
C VAL A 138 -2.25 -8.13 -2.48
N LYS A 139 -1.05 -7.57 -2.31
CA LYS A 139 -0.34 -7.55 -1.03
C LYS A 139 -1.14 -6.85 0.08
N LEU A 140 -1.81 -5.72 -0.25
CA LEU A 140 -2.68 -5.03 0.70
C LEU A 140 -3.86 -5.90 1.12
N LYS A 141 -4.53 -6.55 0.15
CA LYS A 141 -5.67 -7.44 0.43
C LYS A 141 -5.30 -8.65 1.26
N ILE A 142 -4.17 -9.31 0.93
CA ILE A 142 -3.66 -10.42 1.73
C ILE A 142 -3.35 -9.97 3.15
N LYS A 143 -2.71 -8.80 3.32
CA LYS A 143 -2.42 -8.25 4.65
C LYS A 143 -3.71 -7.99 5.45
N GLN A 144 -4.73 -7.39 4.83
CA GLN A 144 -6.02 -7.13 5.46
C GLN A 144 -6.70 -8.44 5.87
N PHE A 145 -6.69 -9.45 4.99
CA PHE A 145 -7.21 -10.79 5.27
C PHE A 145 -6.49 -11.44 6.46
N ILE A 146 -5.16 -11.46 6.49
CA ILE A 146 -4.38 -12.05 7.59
C ILE A 146 -4.68 -11.35 8.92
N ILE A 147 -4.77 -10.02 8.94
CA ILE A 147 -5.10 -9.28 10.17
C ILE A 147 -6.51 -9.61 10.64
N HIS A 148 -7.47 -9.69 9.72
CA HIS A 148 -8.86 -10.05 10.03
C HIS A 148 -8.96 -11.47 10.61
N GLU A 149 -8.32 -12.45 9.97
CA GLU A 149 -8.31 -13.83 10.47
C GLU A 149 -7.61 -13.94 11.84
N TRP A 150 -6.54 -13.18 12.03
CA TRP A 150 -5.88 -13.11 13.34
C TRP A 150 -6.78 -12.49 14.40
N GLU A 151 -7.54 -11.45 14.08
CA GLU A 151 -8.49 -10.82 15.01
C GLU A 151 -9.64 -11.77 15.36
N ASN A 152 -10.16 -12.52 14.37
CA ASN A 152 -11.15 -13.56 14.60
C ASN A 152 -10.63 -14.65 15.54
N TYR A 153 -9.40 -15.14 15.29
CA TYR A 153 -8.75 -16.11 16.17
C TYR A 153 -8.58 -15.56 17.58
N TRP A 154 -8.12 -14.31 17.71
CA TRP A 154 -7.93 -13.62 18.99
C TRP A 154 -9.23 -13.56 19.80
N ASN A 155 -10.32 -13.18 19.18
CA ASN A 155 -11.61 -13.02 19.83
C ASN A 155 -12.27 -14.37 20.21
N GLN A 156 -11.92 -15.46 19.53
CA GLN A 156 -12.47 -16.80 19.79
C GLN A 156 -11.72 -17.57 20.89
N HIS A 157 -10.49 -17.16 21.23
CA HIS A 157 -9.64 -17.90 22.15
C HIS A 157 -9.48 -17.18 23.48
N ASN A 158 -9.89 -17.84 24.57
CA ASN A 158 -9.85 -17.33 25.94
C ASN A 158 -8.66 -17.92 26.75
N SER A 159 -7.47 -18.05 26.16
CA SER A 159 -6.30 -18.41 26.93
C SER A 159 -5.94 -17.30 27.92
N SER A 160 -5.34 -17.65 29.07
CA SER A 160 -4.94 -16.67 30.10
C SER A 160 -4.03 -15.57 29.56
N SER A 161 -3.18 -15.91 28.59
CA SER A 161 -2.29 -14.94 27.94
C SER A 161 -3.05 -13.98 27.01
N ILE A 162 -4.04 -14.47 26.27
CA ILE A 162 -4.89 -13.64 25.39
C ILE A 162 -5.74 -12.69 26.23
N VAL A 163 -6.38 -13.20 27.29
CA VAL A 163 -7.16 -12.38 28.23
C VAL A 163 -6.28 -11.28 28.82
N ARG A 164 -5.08 -11.62 29.27
CA ARG A 164 -4.15 -10.63 29.82
C ARG A 164 -3.74 -9.58 28.79
N VAL A 165 -3.29 -9.98 27.61
CA VAL A 165 -2.90 -9.03 26.57
C VAL A 165 -4.09 -8.15 26.16
N GLY A 166 -5.29 -8.70 26.10
CA GLY A 166 -6.53 -7.97 25.82
C GLY A 166 -6.87 -6.86 26.81
N THR A 167 -6.37 -6.94 28.07
CA THR A 167 -6.54 -5.82 29.03
C THR A 167 -5.74 -4.58 28.66
N PHE A 168 -4.68 -4.71 27.87
CA PHE A 168 -3.81 -3.62 27.43
C PHE A 168 -4.04 -3.25 25.95
N MET A 169 -4.54 -4.17 25.15
CA MET A 169 -4.69 -4.04 23.70
C MET A 169 -6.08 -4.48 23.25
N GLY A 170 -6.91 -3.52 22.88
CA GLY A 170 -8.30 -3.80 22.46
C GLY A 170 -8.45 -4.41 21.08
N LYS A 171 -7.37 -4.51 20.29
CA LYS A 171 -7.37 -5.09 18.93
C LYS A 171 -6.00 -5.61 18.54
N VAL A 172 -5.97 -6.50 17.55
CA VAL A 172 -4.71 -7.00 16.96
C VAL A 172 -4.01 -5.87 16.22
N ASP A 173 -2.80 -5.52 16.65
CA ASP A 173 -1.95 -4.54 15.97
C ASP A 173 -0.52 -5.07 15.83
N LYS A 174 -0.08 -5.26 14.59
CA LYS A 174 1.25 -5.77 14.30
C LYS A 174 2.37 -4.81 14.71
N THR A 175 2.11 -3.53 14.94
CA THR A 175 3.14 -2.57 15.38
C THR A 175 3.68 -2.94 16.76
N PHE A 176 2.87 -3.55 17.60
CA PHE A 176 3.30 -4.04 18.91
C PHE A 176 4.22 -5.26 18.83
N LEU A 177 4.14 -6.07 17.77
CA LEU A 177 5.03 -7.21 17.58
C LEU A 177 6.49 -6.84 17.28
N ILE A 178 6.72 -5.59 16.85
CA ILE A 178 8.04 -5.07 16.47
C ILE A 178 8.72 -4.41 17.68
N VAL A 179 8.00 -4.22 18.77
CA VAL A 179 8.50 -3.59 19.99
C VAL A 179 9.45 -4.53 20.74
N ASN A 180 10.12 -4.09 21.76
CA ASN A 180 11.17 -4.84 22.41
C ASN A 180 10.63 -6.05 23.22
N LYS A 181 11.51 -7.01 23.50
CA LYS A 181 11.21 -8.23 24.27
C LYS A 181 10.62 -7.95 25.67
N TYR A 182 10.97 -6.83 26.28
CA TYR A 182 10.50 -6.49 27.63
C TYR A 182 9.02 -6.15 27.65
N LEU A 183 8.54 -5.43 26.63
CA LEU A 183 7.10 -5.16 26.48
C LEU A 183 6.32 -6.45 26.22
N LEU A 184 6.85 -7.36 25.40
CA LEU A 184 6.22 -8.67 25.17
C LEU A 184 6.14 -9.48 26.47
N CYS A 185 7.21 -9.54 27.26
CA CYS A 185 7.21 -10.21 28.56
C CYS A 185 6.16 -9.61 29.51
N PHE A 186 6.06 -8.28 29.56
CA PHE A 186 5.06 -7.60 30.37
C PHE A 186 3.63 -7.89 29.91
N LEU A 187 3.33 -7.68 28.64
CA LEU A 187 1.98 -7.88 28.08
C LEU A 187 1.50 -9.32 28.22
N SER A 188 2.36 -10.31 27.97
CA SER A 188 2.01 -11.72 28.08
C SER A 188 2.04 -12.26 29.52
N GLY A 189 2.74 -11.57 30.43
CA GLY A 189 3.07 -12.10 31.75
C GLY A 189 4.12 -13.20 31.72
N HIS A 190 4.71 -13.49 30.55
CA HIS A 190 5.73 -14.53 30.35
C HIS A 190 7.11 -13.89 30.23
N GLY A 191 8.00 -14.21 31.18
CA GLY A 191 9.32 -13.61 31.18
C GLY A 191 10.13 -13.96 32.41
N PRO A 192 11.22 -13.26 32.69
CA PRO A 192 12.09 -13.53 33.82
C PRO A 192 11.49 -13.06 35.18
N PHE A 193 10.22 -13.35 35.39
CA PHE A 193 9.50 -13.04 36.62
C PHE A 193 9.53 -14.26 37.55
N PRO A 194 9.82 -14.09 38.84
CA PRO A 194 9.88 -15.20 39.80
C PRO A 194 8.65 -16.09 39.78
N ALA A 195 7.45 -15.52 39.77
CA ALA A 195 6.21 -16.28 39.70
C ALA A 195 6.07 -17.11 38.41
N TYR A 196 6.48 -16.57 37.27
CA TYR A 196 6.48 -17.30 35.99
C TYR A 196 7.53 -18.42 36.00
N LEU A 197 8.77 -18.14 36.41
CA LEU A 197 9.85 -19.11 36.42
C LEU A 197 9.59 -20.23 37.45
N HIS A 198 9.02 -19.93 38.62
CA HIS A 198 8.61 -20.92 39.60
C HIS A 198 7.59 -21.91 39.05
N ARG A 199 6.65 -21.47 38.23
CA ARG A 199 5.66 -22.35 37.55
C ARG A 199 6.32 -23.45 36.70
N PHE A 200 7.52 -23.20 36.20
CA PHE A 200 8.30 -24.15 35.38
C PHE A 200 9.43 -24.79 36.18
N HIS A 201 9.41 -24.69 37.52
CA HIS A 201 10.46 -25.24 38.41
C HIS A 201 11.88 -24.71 38.15
N LEU A 202 11.98 -23.52 37.50
CA LEU A 202 13.27 -22.85 37.26
C LEU A 202 13.72 -21.98 38.42
N LEU A 203 12.82 -21.66 39.37
CA LEU A 203 13.11 -21.01 40.65
C LEU A 203 12.39 -21.74 41.78
N ASN A 204 12.99 -21.71 42.98
CA ASN A 204 12.44 -22.37 44.18
C ASN A 204 11.30 -21.56 44.83
N SER A 205 11.17 -20.27 44.53
CA SER A 205 10.16 -19.41 45.12
C SER A 205 9.54 -18.48 44.07
N PRO A 206 8.21 -18.23 44.11
CA PRO A 206 7.55 -17.25 43.28
C PRO A 206 7.71 -15.80 43.74
N SER A 207 8.42 -15.58 44.87
CA SER A 207 8.44 -14.30 45.57
C SER A 207 9.51 -13.35 45.04
N CYS A 208 9.17 -12.08 44.98
CA CYS A 208 10.10 -10.97 44.81
C CYS A 208 10.93 -10.76 46.10
N SER A 209 12.08 -10.12 45.99
CA SER A 209 12.91 -9.73 47.16
C SER A 209 12.19 -8.82 48.18
N CYS A 210 11.08 -8.16 47.78
CA CYS A 210 10.22 -7.42 48.70
C CYS A 210 9.27 -8.32 49.55
N GLY A 211 9.26 -9.64 49.31
CA GLY A 211 8.42 -10.62 50.00
C GLY A 211 7.06 -10.90 49.35
N GLN A 212 6.64 -10.11 48.35
CA GLN A 212 5.38 -10.33 47.62
C GLN A 212 5.58 -11.24 46.41
N VAL A 213 4.48 -11.74 45.81
CA VAL A 213 4.54 -12.52 44.57
C VAL A 213 5.14 -11.69 43.44
N GLY A 214 6.21 -12.19 42.83
CA GLY A 214 6.97 -11.48 41.82
C GLY A 214 6.47 -11.77 40.40
N ASP A 215 5.29 -11.31 40.05
CA ASP A 215 4.77 -11.35 38.68
C ASP A 215 5.04 -10.03 37.94
N SER A 216 4.63 -9.96 36.65
CA SER A 216 4.86 -8.78 35.82
C SER A 216 4.11 -7.55 36.33
N ASP A 217 2.90 -7.71 36.90
CA ASP A 217 2.10 -6.58 37.39
C ASP A 217 2.71 -6.01 38.65
N HIS A 218 3.20 -6.89 39.53
CA HIS A 218 3.91 -6.50 40.74
C HIS A 218 5.09 -5.57 40.40
N TYR A 219 5.96 -5.97 39.48
CA TYR A 219 7.14 -5.15 39.15
C TYR A 219 6.80 -3.81 38.48
N ILE A 220 5.74 -3.75 37.73
CA ILE A 220 5.38 -2.55 36.94
C ILE A 220 4.48 -1.57 37.72
N PHE A 221 3.69 -2.07 38.70
CA PHE A 221 2.68 -1.25 39.36
C PHE A 221 2.81 -1.18 40.87
N ASP A 222 3.34 -2.23 41.56
CA ASP A 222 3.12 -2.40 42.98
C ASP A 222 4.40 -2.57 43.79
N CYS A 223 5.53 -3.00 43.19
CA CYS A 223 6.74 -3.33 43.92
C CYS A 223 7.43 -2.10 44.54
N PRO A 224 7.66 -2.08 45.88
CA PRO A 224 8.38 -0.96 46.51
C PRO A 224 9.79 -0.73 45.96
N LEU A 225 10.45 -1.80 45.49
CA LEU A 225 11.83 -1.76 45.00
C LEU A 225 11.92 -1.17 43.57
N THR A 226 10.81 -1.14 42.82
CA THR A 226 10.76 -0.59 41.46
C THR A 226 9.89 0.65 41.36
N LYS A 227 9.51 1.25 42.48
CA LYS A 227 8.55 2.37 42.58
C LYS A 227 8.85 3.54 41.63
N GLU A 228 10.14 3.85 41.41
CA GLU A 228 10.57 4.94 40.52
C GLU A 228 10.22 4.69 39.03
N PHE A 229 10.00 3.42 38.67
CA PHE A 229 9.71 3.00 37.27
C PHE A 229 8.26 2.58 37.07
N HIS A 230 7.39 2.81 38.05
CA HIS A 230 5.99 2.39 37.95
C HIS A 230 5.24 3.13 36.88
N LEU A 231 4.44 2.39 36.11
CA LEU A 231 3.47 2.91 35.19
C LEU A 231 2.10 3.09 35.88
N LYS A 232 1.25 3.95 35.33
CA LYS A 232 -0.14 4.03 35.77
C LYS A 232 -0.90 2.79 35.29
N LYS A 233 -1.56 2.12 36.22
CA LYS A 233 -2.42 0.98 35.90
C LYS A 233 -3.56 1.44 34.98
N PRO A 234 -3.83 0.78 33.83
CA PRO A 234 -4.95 1.13 32.99
C PRO A 234 -6.26 1.10 33.76
N ALA A 235 -7.12 2.11 33.56
CA ALA A 235 -8.43 2.11 34.16
C ALA A 235 -9.25 0.91 33.66
N ALA A 236 -10.06 0.31 34.53
CA ALA A 236 -10.86 -0.89 34.24
C ALA A 236 -11.93 -0.72 33.13
N LYS A 237 -12.04 0.46 32.52
CA LYS A 237 -13.05 0.81 31.51
C LYS A 237 -12.98 0.08 30.18
N ASN A 238 -11.93 -0.68 29.90
CA ASN A 238 -11.85 -1.44 28.64
C ASN A 238 -12.41 -2.88 28.72
N LYS A 239 -13.09 -3.23 29.82
CA LYS A 239 -13.70 -4.57 29.97
C LYS A 239 -15.10 -4.69 29.34
N ASP A 240 -15.74 -3.58 28.96
CA ASP A 240 -17.12 -3.55 28.50
C ASP A 240 -17.28 -3.23 27.00
N MET A 241 -16.26 -3.42 26.20
CA MET A 241 -16.38 -3.41 24.73
C MET A 241 -16.06 -4.80 24.17
N VAL A 242 -16.94 -5.73 24.44
CA VAL A 242 -17.12 -6.97 23.70
C VAL A 242 -18.57 -7.00 23.21
#